data_22951147f4c572badd22a76c1c4f5e0c
#
_entry.id   22951147f4c572badd22a76c1c4f5e0c
#
_cell.length_a   1.000
_cell.length_b   1.000
_cell.length_c   1.000
_cell.angle_alpha   90.00
_cell.angle_beta   90.00
_cell.angle_gamma   90.00
#
_symmetry.space_group_name_H-M   'P 1'
#
loop_
_entity.id
_entity.type
_entity.pdbx_description
1 polymer ?
#
loop_
_entity_poly.entity_id
_entity_poly.type
_entity_poly.pdbx_seq_one_letter_code
_entity_poly.pdbx_strand_id
1 'polypeptide(L)'
;MAFGHRVRDIRIKKGMTQEHLADSVNVNQPVIGSIESRDSETSKHSSKIADALSVSLDWLLTGKGSEPFLEGDAKEVDHECGLVVCDKGTPLLDDDIELPLYTNRFVTDVCSAEATVLEARRKLRFSKQTLKEANVNYEDAIVIKLIDDNMAPLILDGSTIVVDTSKANIPIKDNRIYALESDGDLRCKYIQRVPGGKVKLISENPMYDDELYEMDEFSKIYRIIGWVFWWSTLAKW
;
A
#
# COMPACT_ATOMS: atom_id res chain seq x y z
N MET A 1 7.22 18.06 -29.25
CA MET A 1 5.85 18.62 -29.39
C MET A 1 5.89 20.08 -29.03
N ALA A 2 5.21 20.94 -29.80
CA ALA A 2 5.08 22.36 -29.47
C ALA A 2 4.15 22.60 -28.28
N PHE A 3 4.28 23.73 -27.60
CA PHE A 3 3.47 24.12 -26.46
C PHE A 3 1.95 24.01 -26.73
N GLY A 4 1.47 24.55 -27.85
CA GLY A 4 0.06 24.51 -28.20
C GLY A 4 -0.51 23.09 -28.37
N HIS A 5 0.27 22.17 -28.92
CA HIS A 5 -0.12 20.77 -29.04
C HIS A 5 -0.25 20.10 -27.64
N ARG A 6 0.69 20.38 -26.72
CA ARG A 6 0.59 19.86 -25.34
C ARG A 6 -0.65 20.38 -24.60
N VAL A 7 -0.98 21.67 -24.78
CA VAL A 7 -2.22 22.25 -24.22
C VAL A 7 -3.45 21.51 -24.77
N ARG A 8 -3.52 21.31 -26.09
CA ARG A 8 -4.63 20.62 -26.75
C ARG A 8 -4.78 19.17 -26.27
N ASP A 9 -3.66 18.43 -26.21
CA ASP A 9 -3.67 17.02 -25.81
C ASP A 9 -4.17 16.87 -24.36
N ILE A 10 -3.65 17.66 -23.43
CA ILE A 10 -4.11 17.63 -22.05
C ILE A 10 -5.57 18.04 -21.89
N ARG A 11 -6.00 19.11 -22.61
CA ARG A 11 -7.39 19.53 -22.59
C ARG A 11 -8.34 18.43 -23.06
N ILE A 12 -8.01 17.76 -24.18
CA ILE A 12 -8.81 16.65 -24.72
C ILE A 12 -8.83 15.49 -23.75
N LYS A 13 -7.68 15.12 -23.21
CA LYS A 13 -7.57 14.05 -22.19
C LYS A 13 -8.43 14.34 -20.95
N LYS A 14 -8.56 15.60 -20.55
CA LYS A 14 -9.46 16.02 -19.45
C LYS A 14 -10.93 16.20 -19.87
N GLY A 15 -11.30 15.88 -21.11
CA GLY A 15 -12.67 16.05 -21.61
C GLY A 15 -13.15 17.49 -21.67
N MET A 16 -12.25 18.48 -21.62
CA MET A 16 -12.59 19.89 -21.63
C MET A 16 -12.79 20.42 -23.05
N THR A 17 -13.80 21.27 -23.25
CA THR A 17 -13.93 22.04 -24.51
C THR A 17 -12.96 23.23 -24.50
N GLN A 18 -12.66 23.79 -25.69
CA GLN A 18 -11.88 25.01 -25.79
C GLN A 18 -12.54 26.19 -25.06
N GLU A 19 -13.87 26.25 -25.05
CA GLU A 19 -14.66 27.24 -24.34
C GLU A 19 -14.50 27.09 -22.84
N HIS A 20 -14.62 25.88 -22.32
CA HIS A 20 -14.46 25.58 -20.89
C HIS A 20 -13.05 25.96 -20.40
N LEU A 21 -11.99 25.66 -21.18
CA LEU A 21 -10.63 26.08 -20.82
C LEU A 21 -10.48 27.61 -20.89
N ALA A 22 -11.09 28.27 -21.88
CA ALA A 22 -11.06 29.71 -22.02
C ALA A 22 -11.70 30.42 -20.81
N ASP A 23 -12.84 29.93 -20.35
CA ASP A 23 -13.52 30.44 -19.16
C ASP A 23 -12.67 30.29 -17.91
N SER A 24 -12.06 29.10 -17.73
CA SER A 24 -11.17 28.81 -16.58
C SER A 24 -9.94 29.74 -16.50
N VAL A 25 -9.44 30.20 -17.65
CA VAL A 25 -8.28 31.06 -17.77
C VAL A 25 -8.69 32.56 -17.86
N ASN A 26 -9.98 32.83 -17.95
CA ASN A 26 -10.58 34.18 -18.14
C ASN A 26 -10.09 34.85 -19.44
N VAL A 27 -10.24 34.13 -20.55
CA VAL A 27 -9.97 34.58 -21.91
C VAL A 27 -11.10 34.14 -22.87
N ASN A 28 -11.14 34.73 -24.09
CA ASN A 28 -12.11 34.28 -25.09
C ASN A 28 -11.66 32.98 -25.78
N GLN A 29 -12.60 32.10 -26.12
CA GLN A 29 -12.35 30.81 -26.81
C GLN A 29 -11.41 30.94 -28.03
N PRO A 30 -11.49 31.94 -28.94
CA PRO A 30 -10.55 32.06 -30.05
C PRO A 30 -9.09 32.20 -29.65
N VAL A 31 -8.82 32.71 -28.43
CA VAL A 31 -7.45 32.79 -27.90
C VAL A 31 -6.88 31.40 -27.64
N ILE A 32 -7.68 30.51 -27.03
CA ILE A 32 -7.29 29.12 -26.80
C ILE A 32 -7.12 28.39 -28.16
N GLY A 33 -8.06 28.54 -29.08
CA GLY A 33 -7.95 27.98 -30.42
C GLY A 33 -6.69 28.42 -31.15
N SER A 34 -6.34 29.73 -31.03
CA SER A 34 -5.09 30.25 -31.60
C SER A 34 -3.82 29.70 -30.93
N ILE A 35 -3.85 29.46 -29.60
CA ILE A 35 -2.73 28.85 -28.86
C ILE A 35 -2.53 27.40 -29.32
N GLU A 36 -3.61 26.65 -29.42
CA GLU A 36 -3.55 25.22 -29.81
C GLU A 36 -3.15 24.99 -31.27
N SER A 37 -3.41 25.96 -32.16
CA SER A 37 -3.09 25.85 -33.59
C SER A 37 -1.73 26.43 -33.96
N ARG A 38 -1.10 27.20 -33.09
CA ARG A 38 0.21 27.81 -33.37
C ARG A 38 1.35 26.95 -32.83
N ASP A 39 2.43 26.89 -33.58
CA ASP A 39 3.70 26.25 -33.21
C ASP A 39 4.56 27.17 -32.32
N SER A 40 3.91 27.94 -31.41
CA SER A 40 4.62 28.83 -30.50
C SER A 40 5.16 28.09 -29.29
N GLU A 41 6.34 28.48 -28.82
CA GLU A 41 6.97 27.87 -27.65
C GLU A 41 6.37 28.33 -26.33
N THR A 42 5.70 29.50 -26.30
CA THR A 42 5.11 30.09 -25.09
C THR A 42 3.87 30.90 -25.40
N SER A 43 3.09 31.22 -24.33
CA SER A 43 1.98 32.19 -24.35
C SER A 43 2.02 33.04 -23.09
N LYS A 44 1.55 34.29 -23.16
CA LYS A 44 1.35 35.17 -21.98
C LYS A 44 0.37 34.58 -20.97
N HIS A 45 -0.40 33.56 -21.37
CA HIS A 45 -1.36 32.87 -20.52
C HIS A 45 -0.85 31.50 -20.04
N SER A 46 0.41 31.13 -20.31
CA SER A 46 0.96 29.79 -20.02
C SER A 46 0.79 29.38 -18.56
N SER A 47 1.04 30.28 -17.60
CA SER A 47 0.88 29.96 -16.18
C SER A 47 -0.58 29.64 -15.83
N LYS A 48 -1.52 30.49 -16.25
CA LYS A 48 -2.95 30.26 -15.98
C LYS A 48 -3.49 29.00 -16.66
N ILE A 49 -2.98 28.68 -17.86
CA ILE A 49 -3.32 27.45 -18.56
C ILE A 49 -2.77 26.24 -17.82
N ALA A 50 -1.54 26.31 -17.32
CA ALA A 50 -0.93 25.26 -16.51
C ALA A 50 -1.73 25.01 -15.24
N ASP A 51 -2.13 26.07 -14.55
CA ASP A 51 -2.97 25.99 -13.34
C ASP A 51 -4.35 25.37 -13.63
N ALA A 52 -5.03 25.86 -14.69
CA ALA A 52 -6.34 25.37 -15.10
C ALA A 52 -6.32 23.90 -15.54
N LEU A 53 -5.23 23.48 -16.16
CA LEU A 53 -5.00 22.09 -16.56
C LEU A 53 -4.36 21.25 -15.45
N SER A 54 -4.03 21.84 -14.28
CA SER A 54 -3.36 21.18 -13.15
C SER A 54 -2.07 20.46 -13.57
N VAL A 55 -1.26 21.12 -14.40
CA VAL A 55 0.01 20.59 -14.90
C VAL A 55 1.16 21.51 -14.55
N SER A 56 2.38 20.96 -14.49
CA SER A 56 3.58 21.76 -14.28
C SER A 56 3.79 22.74 -15.44
N LEU A 57 4.00 24.03 -15.14
CA LEU A 57 4.32 25.05 -16.14
C LEU A 57 5.59 24.67 -16.92
N ASP A 58 6.58 24.13 -16.25
CA ASP A 58 7.86 23.76 -16.86
C ASP A 58 7.66 22.59 -17.87
N TRP A 59 6.88 21.59 -17.51
CA TRP A 59 6.51 20.53 -18.44
C TRP A 59 5.68 21.06 -19.62
N LEU A 60 4.71 21.93 -19.35
CA LEU A 60 3.86 22.49 -20.39
C LEU A 60 4.67 23.30 -21.43
N LEU A 61 5.72 24.02 -20.97
CA LEU A 61 6.59 24.82 -21.82
C LEU A 61 7.65 23.97 -22.54
N THR A 62 8.32 23.07 -21.83
CA THR A 62 9.51 22.39 -22.33
C THR A 62 9.24 20.96 -22.81
N GLY A 63 8.19 20.33 -22.31
CA GLY A 63 7.90 18.91 -22.50
C GLY A 63 8.90 17.99 -21.78
N LYS A 64 9.77 18.54 -20.91
CA LYS A 64 10.73 17.79 -20.11
C LYS A 64 10.14 17.54 -18.70
N GLY A 65 10.36 16.33 -18.18
CA GLY A 65 9.77 15.89 -16.92
C GLY A 65 8.70 14.83 -17.14
N SER A 66 8.07 14.40 -16.04
CA SER A 66 6.98 13.43 -16.11
C SER A 66 5.74 14.08 -16.74
N GLU A 67 5.14 13.39 -17.69
CA GLU A 67 3.83 13.77 -18.25
C GLU A 67 2.82 13.85 -17.09
N PRO A 68 1.94 14.89 -17.04
CA PRO A 68 0.97 15.01 -15.98
C PRO A 68 0.04 13.80 -15.96
N PHE A 69 -0.15 13.21 -14.80
CA PHE A 69 -1.11 12.14 -14.59
C PHE A 69 -2.52 12.75 -14.67
N LEU A 70 -3.31 12.37 -15.63
CA LEU A 70 -4.69 12.80 -15.78
C LEU A 70 -5.62 11.71 -15.26
N GLU A 71 -6.54 12.07 -14.39
CA GLU A 71 -7.66 11.19 -14.02
C GLU A 71 -8.40 10.80 -15.30
N GLY A 72 -8.30 9.55 -15.73
CA GLY A 72 -8.88 9.02 -16.94
C GLY A 72 -7.94 8.21 -17.82
N ASP A 73 -6.63 8.34 -17.67
CA ASP A 73 -5.64 7.47 -18.32
C ASP A 73 -5.36 6.18 -17.53
N ALA A 74 -6.32 5.74 -16.71
CA ALA A 74 -6.32 4.36 -16.24
C ALA A 74 -6.61 3.43 -17.43
N LYS A 75 -5.68 3.38 -18.41
CA LYS A 75 -5.43 2.12 -19.08
C LYS A 75 -5.14 1.14 -17.97
N GLU A 76 -5.82 -0.01 -17.98
CA GLU A 76 -5.38 -1.18 -17.23
C GLU A 76 -3.87 -1.26 -17.36
N VAL A 77 -3.16 -0.70 -16.39
CA VAL A 77 -1.75 -0.92 -16.23
C VAL A 77 -1.72 -2.34 -15.71
N ASP A 78 -1.37 -3.26 -16.59
CA ASP A 78 -0.90 -4.57 -16.18
C ASP A 78 -0.03 -4.34 -14.95
N HIS A 79 -0.48 -4.87 -13.79
CA HIS A 79 0.22 -4.72 -12.51
C HIS A 79 1.52 -5.53 -12.49
N GLU A 80 2.29 -5.46 -13.56
CA GLU A 80 3.67 -5.90 -13.56
C GLU A 80 4.55 -4.81 -12.95
N CYS A 81 4.75 -4.93 -11.62
CA CYS A 81 5.90 -4.38 -10.87
C CYS A 81 6.25 -2.89 -11.08
N GLY A 82 5.31 -1.98 -11.01
CA GLY A 82 5.62 -0.56 -10.91
C GLY A 82 5.70 -0.12 -9.44
N LEU A 83 6.91 0.10 -8.91
CA LEU A 83 7.08 0.79 -7.63
C LEU A 83 6.58 2.23 -7.78
N VAL A 84 5.39 2.50 -7.27
CA VAL A 84 4.86 3.88 -7.17
C VAL A 84 5.45 4.51 -5.91
N VAL A 85 6.31 5.51 -6.09
CA VAL A 85 6.82 6.32 -4.97
C VAL A 85 5.71 7.25 -4.51
N CYS A 86 5.18 7.00 -3.32
CA CYS A 86 4.16 7.84 -2.71
C CYS A 86 4.79 8.83 -1.73
N ASP A 87 4.69 10.12 -2.01
CA ASP A 87 5.06 11.20 -1.10
C ASP A 87 3.91 11.53 -0.14
N LYS A 88 4.21 12.27 0.94
CA LYS A 88 3.24 12.67 1.97
C LYS A 88 2.01 13.44 1.46
N GLY A 89 2.00 13.88 0.23
CA GLY A 89 0.91 14.62 -0.41
C GLY A 89 0.22 13.88 -1.56
N THR A 90 0.66 12.64 -1.87
CA THR A 90 0.04 11.87 -2.95
C THR A 90 -1.36 11.42 -2.52
N PRO A 91 -2.44 11.78 -3.23
CA PRO A 91 -3.79 11.32 -2.91
C PRO A 91 -3.86 9.79 -2.90
N LEU A 92 -4.73 9.22 -2.07
CA LEU A 92 -5.09 7.81 -2.15
C LEU A 92 -5.87 7.59 -3.44
N LEU A 93 -5.47 6.61 -4.24
CA LEU A 93 -6.29 6.13 -5.35
C LEU A 93 -7.52 5.41 -4.77
N ASP A 94 -8.59 5.32 -5.56
CA ASP A 94 -9.84 4.64 -5.12
C ASP A 94 -9.61 3.18 -4.69
N ASP A 95 -8.57 2.54 -5.23
CA ASP A 95 -8.18 1.17 -4.88
C ASP A 95 -7.14 1.07 -3.76
N ASP A 96 -6.68 2.18 -3.21
CA ASP A 96 -5.74 2.19 -2.09
C ASP A 96 -6.45 2.27 -0.74
N ILE A 97 -5.80 1.71 0.26
CA ILE A 97 -6.16 1.85 1.66
C ILE A 97 -4.92 2.07 2.51
N GLU A 98 -5.06 2.78 3.60
CA GLU A 98 -4.00 2.97 4.58
C GLU A 98 -4.21 2.03 5.76
N LEU A 99 -3.29 1.08 5.93
CA LEU A 99 -3.26 0.19 7.08
C LEU A 99 -2.31 0.73 8.16
N PRO A 100 -2.69 0.65 9.44
CA PRO A 100 -1.83 1.09 10.54
C PRO A 100 -0.60 0.17 10.65
N LEU A 101 0.59 0.78 10.81
CA LEU A 101 1.86 0.07 10.97
C LEU A 101 2.24 0.05 12.46
N TYR A 102 2.40 -1.15 13.00
CA TYR A 102 2.81 -1.41 14.37
C TYR A 102 4.27 -1.91 14.44
N THR A 103 4.91 -1.71 15.57
CA THR A 103 6.18 -2.35 15.92
C THR A 103 5.91 -3.48 16.92
N ASN A 104 6.84 -4.41 17.09
CA ASN A 104 6.67 -5.56 18.00
C ASN A 104 6.17 -5.22 19.41
N ARG A 105 6.55 -4.07 19.94
CA ARG A 105 6.15 -3.64 21.31
C ARG A 105 4.68 -3.22 21.43
N PHE A 106 4.01 -2.91 20.31
CA PHE A 106 2.64 -2.39 20.32
C PHE A 106 1.59 -3.46 19.99
N VAL A 107 2.01 -4.61 19.53
CA VAL A 107 1.08 -5.70 19.17
C VAL A 107 0.37 -6.26 20.40
N THR A 108 1.05 -6.28 21.54
CA THR A 108 0.47 -6.69 22.82
C THR A 108 -0.71 -5.80 23.24
N ASP A 109 -0.65 -4.51 22.91
CA ASP A 109 -1.66 -3.54 23.31
C ASP A 109 -2.89 -3.53 22.37
N VAL A 110 -2.68 -3.81 21.06
CA VAL A 110 -3.76 -3.78 20.05
C VAL A 110 -4.78 -4.90 20.21
N CYS A 111 -4.37 -6.05 20.75
CA CYS A 111 -5.22 -7.21 20.93
C CYS A 111 -5.77 -7.38 22.34
N SER A 112 -5.41 -6.51 23.27
CA SER A 112 -6.01 -6.46 24.61
C SER A 112 -7.29 -5.60 24.59
N ALA A 113 -8.33 -6.02 25.30
CA ALA A 113 -9.60 -5.29 25.39
C ALA A 113 -9.47 -3.88 26.01
N GLU A 114 -8.30 -3.52 26.51
CA GLU A 114 -7.97 -2.24 27.11
C GLU A 114 -6.99 -1.40 26.28
N ALA A 115 -6.74 -1.80 25.01
CA ALA A 115 -5.82 -1.08 24.14
C ALA A 115 -6.29 0.36 23.93
N THR A 116 -5.69 1.26 24.66
CA THR A 116 -5.68 2.67 24.29
C THR A 116 -5.09 2.74 22.88
N VAL A 117 -5.84 3.24 21.92
CA VAL A 117 -5.41 3.47 20.54
C VAL A 117 -4.16 4.37 20.57
N LEU A 118 -2.98 3.79 20.75
CA LEU A 118 -1.74 4.47 20.48
C LEU A 118 -1.71 4.65 18.97
N GLU A 119 -2.01 5.87 18.54
CA GLU A 119 -2.03 6.26 17.14
C GLU A 119 -0.82 5.67 16.43
N ALA A 120 -1.06 4.75 15.51
CA ALA A 120 -0.05 4.28 14.61
C ALA A 120 0.46 5.49 13.84
N ARG A 121 1.62 6.04 14.25
CA ARG A 121 2.21 7.25 13.67
C ARG A 121 2.60 7.09 12.21
N ARG A 122 2.59 5.84 11.73
CA ARG A 122 2.93 5.48 10.36
C ARG A 122 1.84 4.57 9.81
N LYS A 123 1.51 4.79 8.55
CA LYS A 123 0.58 3.99 7.80
C LYS A 123 1.29 3.42 6.59
N LEU A 124 0.91 2.21 6.18
CA LEU A 124 1.33 1.61 4.93
C LEU A 124 0.18 1.69 3.94
N ARG A 125 0.44 2.20 2.74
CA ARG A 125 -0.52 2.10 1.64
C ARG A 125 -0.56 0.67 1.12
N PHE A 126 -1.75 0.16 0.95
CA PHE A 126 -2.01 -1.20 0.55
C PHE A 126 -3.15 -1.27 -0.46
N SER A 127 -3.06 -2.15 -1.44
CA SER A 127 -4.11 -2.29 -2.44
C SER A 127 -5.33 -3.03 -1.86
N LYS A 128 -6.52 -2.48 -2.06
CA LYS A 128 -7.80 -3.15 -1.75
C LYS A 128 -7.95 -4.47 -2.52
N GLN A 129 -7.39 -4.53 -3.74
CA GLN A 129 -7.41 -5.73 -4.55
C GLN A 129 -6.66 -6.88 -3.87
N THR A 130 -5.47 -6.63 -3.31
CA THR A 130 -4.70 -7.63 -2.56
C THR A 130 -5.48 -8.17 -1.35
N LEU A 131 -6.17 -7.29 -0.61
CA LEU A 131 -7.03 -7.72 0.49
C LEU A 131 -8.19 -8.60 0.02
N LYS A 132 -8.83 -8.24 -1.10
CA LYS A 132 -9.91 -9.04 -1.70
C LYS A 132 -9.43 -10.41 -2.15
N GLU A 133 -8.25 -10.50 -2.79
CA GLU A 133 -7.65 -11.77 -3.22
C GLU A 133 -7.31 -12.66 -2.02
N ALA A 134 -6.84 -12.09 -0.92
CA ALA A 134 -6.63 -12.80 0.33
C ALA A 134 -7.93 -13.10 1.09
N ASN A 135 -9.07 -12.54 0.66
CA ASN A 135 -10.36 -12.60 1.34
C ASN A 135 -10.28 -12.08 2.80
N VAL A 136 -9.64 -10.94 2.96
CA VAL A 136 -9.41 -10.25 4.24
C VAL A 136 -10.14 -8.92 4.25
N ASN A 137 -10.86 -8.62 5.34
CA ASN A 137 -11.44 -7.30 5.53
C ASN A 137 -10.36 -6.32 5.99
N TYR A 138 -10.43 -5.08 5.51
CA TYR A 138 -9.44 -4.07 5.86
C TYR A 138 -9.42 -3.73 7.36
N GLU A 139 -10.57 -3.84 8.04
CA GLU A 139 -10.70 -3.58 9.48
C GLU A 139 -9.96 -4.62 10.34
N ASP A 140 -9.79 -5.83 9.79
CA ASP A 140 -9.10 -6.94 10.44
C ASP A 140 -7.61 -7.01 10.04
N ALA A 141 -7.16 -6.17 9.09
CA ALA A 141 -5.80 -6.19 8.59
C ALA A 141 -4.90 -5.23 9.38
N ILE A 142 -3.84 -5.75 9.96
CA ILE A 142 -2.80 -4.96 10.63
C ILE A 142 -1.44 -5.19 9.98
N VAL A 143 -0.62 -4.15 9.96
CA VAL A 143 0.75 -4.21 9.44
C VAL A 143 1.72 -4.19 10.62
N ILE A 144 2.68 -5.11 10.61
CA ILE A 144 3.66 -5.24 11.67
C ILE A 144 5.07 -5.25 11.08
N LYS A 145 5.98 -4.53 11.72
CA LYS A 145 7.42 -4.63 11.46
C LYS A 145 7.96 -5.80 12.28
N LEU A 146 8.27 -6.91 11.61
CA LEU A 146 8.77 -8.12 12.26
C LEU A 146 10.23 -7.93 12.70
N ILE A 147 10.54 -8.36 13.92
CA ILE A 147 11.90 -8.50 14.45
C ILE A 147 12.03 -9.95 14.90
N ASP A 148 12.27 -10.81 13.93
CA ASP A 148 12.29 -12.27 14.12
C ASP A 148 12.91 -12.92 12.87
N ASP A 149 13.73 -13.95 13.06
CA ASP A 149 14.39 -14.69 11.98
C ASP A 149 13.94 -16.17 11.88
N ASN A 150 12.94 -16.57 12.64
CA ASN A 150 12.42 -17.95 12.67
C ASN A 150 11.95 -18.43 11.29
N MET A 151 11.54 -17.52 10.43
CA MET A 151 11.01 -17.82 9.09
C MET A 151 12.01 -17.54 7.97
N ALA A 152 13.29 -17.29 8.28
CA ALA A 152 14.32 -17.15 7.25
C ALA A 152 14.54 -18.49 6.51
N PRO A 153 14.75 -18.49 5.18
CA PRO A 153 14.89 -17.33 4.29
C PRO A 153 13.57 -16.77 3.73
N LEU A 154 12.42 -17.37 4.05
CA LEU A 154 11.11 -16.97 3.51
C LEU A 154 10.70 -15.57 3.98
N ILE A 155 10.79 -15.31 5.28
CA ILE A 155 10.55 -14.00 5.88
C ILE A 155 11.79 -13.65 6.71
N LEU A 156 12.52 -12.62 6.29
CA LEU A 156 13.75 -12.21 6.94
C LEU A 156 13.46 -11.25 8.11
N ASP A 157 14.39 -11.18 9.05
CA ASP A 157 14.36 -10.15 10.09
C ASP A 157 14.23 -8.74 9.49
N GLY A 158 13.43 -7.91 10.13
CA GLY A 158 13.11 -6.58 9.65
C GLY A 158 12.11 -6.54 8.48
N SER A 159 11.49 -7.66 8.11
CA SER A 159 10.39 -7.68 7.13
C SER A 159 9.16 -6.95 7.63
N THR A 160 8.33 -6.50 6.71
CA THR A 160 6.99 -6.00 6.98
C THR A 160 6.00 -7.12 6.68
N ILE A 161 5.16 -7.47 7.64
CA ILE A 161 4.11 -8.50 7.49
C ILE A 161 2.73 -7.87 7.60
N VAL A 162 1.73 -8.46 6.93
CA VAL A 162 0.32 -8.08 7.08
C VAL A 162 -0.45 -9.28 7.62
N VAL A 163 -1.19 -9.05 8.70
CA VAL A 163 -1.82 -10.06 9.51
C VAL A 163 -3.33 -9.86 9.51
N ASP A 164 -4.09 -10.92 9.25
CA ASP A 164 -5.54 -10.97 9.41
C ASP A 164 -5.87 -11.41 10.84
N THR A 165 -6.28 -10.45 11.66
CA THR A 165 -6.62 -10.68 13.07
C THR A 165 -7.94 -11.41 13.26
N SER A 166 -8.85 -11.42 12.26
CA SER A 166 -10.09 -12.18 12.32
C SER A 166 -9.83 -13.70 12.46
N LYS A 167 -8.62 -14.15 12.12
CA LYS A 167 -8.21 -15.56 12.21
C LYS A 167 -7.58 -15.94 13.55
N ALA A 168 -7.48 -14.99 14.50
CA ALA A 168 -6.95 -15.27 15.84
C ALA A 168 -7.81 -16.28 16.63
N ASN A 169 -9.13 -16.18 16.49
CA ASN A 169 -10.11 -16.99 17.25
C ASN A 169 -10.81 -18.08 16.42
N ILE A 170 -10.33 -18.37 15.20
CA ILE A 170 -10.89 -19.39 14.32
C ILE A 170 -10.04 -20.67 14.40
N PRO A 171 -10.59 -21.85 14.16
CA PRO A 171 -9.82 -23.08 14.15
C PRO A 171 -8.57 -22.96 13.25
N ILE A 172 -7.42 -23.30 13.81
CA ILE A 172 -6.13 -23.26 13.14
C ILE A 172 -6.20 -24.03 11.82
N LYS A 173 -5.74 -23.43 10.75
CA LYS A 173 -5.52 -24.11 9.48
C LYS A 173 -4.06 -24.55 9.40
N ASP A 174 -3.86 -25.85 9.24
CA ASP A 174 -2.53 -26.44 9.19
C ASP A 174 -1.68 -25.87 8.05
N ASN A 175 -0.39 -25.77 8.27
CA ASN A 175 0.61 -25.28 7.31
C ASN A 175 0.37 -23.82 6.85
N ARG A 176 -0.20 -23.00 7.71
CA ARG A 176 -0.29 -21.56 7.50
C ARG A 176 0.63 -20.84 8.50
N ILE A 177 1.16 -19.72 8.05
CA ILE A 177 2.00 -18.88 8.91
C ILE A 177 1.10 -18.04 9.80
N TYR A 178 1.34 -18.09 11.09
CA TYR A 178 0.64 -17.26 12.07
C TYR A 178 1.62 -16.36 12.80
N ALA A 179 1.16 -15.17 13.10
CA ALA A 179 1.82 -14.28 14.05
C ALA A 179 1.39 -14.69 15.46
N LEU A 180 2.37 -15.00 16.29
CA LEU A 180 2.22 -15.48 17.67
C LEU A 180 2.87 -14.48 18.61
N GLU A 181 2.23 -14.21 19.72
CA GLU A 181 2.80 -13.42 20.81
C GLU A 181 3.04 -14.31 22.01
N SER A 182 4.22 -14.18 22.60
CA SER A 182 4.61 -14.83 23.85
C SER A 182 5.53 -13.90 24.65
N ASP A 183 5.18 -13.60 25.90
CA ASP A 183 5.95 -12.75 26.81
C ASP A 183 6.30 -11.35 26.24
N GLY A 184 5.44 -10.80 25.39
CA GLY A 184 5.65 -9.50 24.74
C GLY A 184 6.47 -9.55 23.45
N ASP A 185 6.97 -10.73 23.06
CA ASP A 185 7.67 -10.95 21.80
C ASP A 185 6.71 -11.48 20.72
N LEU A 186 6.86 -10.94 19.50
CA LEU A 186 6.13 -11.42 18.34
C LEU A 186 7.02 -12.37 17.52
N ARG A 187 6.48 -13.52 17.18
CA ARG A 187 7.13 -14.53 16.34
C ARG A 187 6.21 -14.97 15.20
N CYS A 188 6.80 -15.36 14.09
CA CYS A 188 6.08 -16.00 12.99
C CYS A 188 6.46 -17.46 12.91
N LYS A 189 5.44 -18.37 12.85
CA LYS A 189 5.66 -19.80 12.70
C LYS A 189 4.52 -20.44 11.92
N TYR A 190 4.80 -21.56 11.26
CA TYR A 190 3.72 -22.45 10.84
C TYR A 190 3.10 -23.11 12.05
N ILE A 191 1.79 -23.26 12.01
CA ILE A 191 1.07 -24.05 13.03
C ILE A 191 0.49 -25.29 12.35
N GLN A 192 0.69 -26.42 12.97
CA GLN A 192 0.13 -27.71 12.56
C GLN A 192 -0.56 -28.37 13.73
N ARG A 193 -1.79 -28.82 13.54
CA ARG A 193 -2.48 -29.65 14.53
C ARG A 193 -2.02 -31.08 14.40
N VAL A 194 -1.70 -31.70 15.53
CA VAL A 194 -1.25 -33.08 15.60
C VAL A 194 -2.33 -33.90 16.32
N PRO A 195 -2.58 -35.17 15.92
CA PRO A 195 -3.51 -36.02 16.62
C PRO A 195 -3.19 -36.13 18.13
N GLY A 196 -4.24 -36.23 18.95
CA GLY A 196 -4.09 -36.30 20.41
C GLY A 196 -4.19 -34.94 21.10
N GLY A 197 -4.69 -33.89 20.41
CA GLY A 197 -4.88 -32.56 21.01
C GLY A 197 -3.61 -31.73 21.11
N LYS A 198 -2.63 -31.99 20.24
CA LYS A 198 -1.33 -31.32 20.23
C LYS A 198 -1.21 -30.31 19.11
N VAL A 199 -0.35 -29.32 19.34
CA VAL A 199 0.02 -28.28 18.36
C VAL A 199 1.52 -28.33 18.15
N LYS A 200 1.92 -28.37 16.87
CA LYS A 200 3.31 -28.29 16.45
C LYS A 200 3.57 -26.92 15.84
N LEU A 201 4.58 -26.22 16.35
CA LEU A 201 5.12 -25.01 15.79
C LEU A 201 6.36 -25.33 14.96
N ILE A 202 6.36 -24.87 13.72
CA ILE A 202 7.43 -25.18 12.77
C ILE A 202 8.03 -23.84 12.29
N SER A 203 9.35 -23.77 12.34
CA SER A 203 10.13 -22.68 11.77
C SER A 203 10.57 -23.01 10.36
N GLU A 204 10.62 -22.03 9.44
CA GLU A 204 11.26 -22.22 8.13
C GLU A 204 12.78 -22.24 8.26
N ASN A 205 13.32 -21.53 9.22
CA ASN A 205 14.75 -21.47 9.48
C ASN A 205 15.21 -22.76 10.17
N PRO A 206 16.10 -23.55 9.53
CA PRO A 206 16.56 -24.83 10.07
C PRO A 206 17.45 -24.68 11.32
N MET A 207 17.79 -23.47 11.74
CA MET A 207 18.50 -23.21 13.00
C MET A 207 17.60 -23.40 14.23
N TYR A 208 16.28 -23.46 14.03
CA TYR A 208 15.30 -23.62 15.09
C TYR A 208 14.61 -24.96 14.97
N ASP A 209 14.57 -25.70 16.07
CA ASP A 209 13.85 -26.96 16.16
C ASP A 209 12.33 -26.75 16.16
N ASP A 210 11.60 -27.78 15.72
CA ASP A 210 10.15 -27.81 15.84
C ASP A 210 9.73 -27.95 17.31
N GLU A 211 8.71 -27.22 17.69
CA GLU A 211 8.20 -27.22 19.06
C GLU A 211 6.85 -27.95 19.10
N LEU A 212 6.64 -28.84 20.06
CA LEU A 212 5.41 -29.59 20.24
C LEU A 212 4.82 -29.30 21.62
N TYR A 213 3.55 -28.88 21.62
CA TYR A 213 2.81 -28.53 22.84
C TYR A 213 1.49 -29.29 22.91
N GLU A 214 1.01 -29.59 24.12
CA GLU A 214 -0.39 -29.86 24.34
C GLU A 214 -1.21 -28.58 24.11
N MET A 215 -2.44 -28.66 23.60
CA MET A 215 -3.25 -27.48 23.26
C MET A 215 -3.44 -26.54 24.47
N ASP A 216 -3.63 -27.10 25.66
CA ASP A 216 -3.81 -26.33 26.88
C ASP A 216 -2.54 -25.59 27.31
N GLU A 217 -1.38 -26.16 27.05
CA GLU A 217 -0.09 -25.56 27.32
C GLU A 217 0.21 -24.47 26.28
N PHE A 218 0.01 -24.77 25.02
CA PHE A 218 0.12 -23.78 23.92
C PHE A 218 -0.70 -22.52 24.21
N SER A 219 -1.96 -22.67 24.60
CA SER A 219 -2.84 -21.56 24.87
C SER A 219 -2.46 -20.69 26.08
N LYS A 220 -1.60 -21.20 26.98
CA LYS A 220 -1.04 -20.46 28.11
C LYS A 220 0.21 -19.68 27.74
N ILE A 221 1.02 -20.21 26.82
CA ILE A 221 2.30 -19.66 26.42
C ILE A 221 2.15 -18.68 25.26
N TYR A 222 1.30 -19.04 24.29
CA TYR A 222 1.15 -18.31 23.04
C TYR A 222 -0.25 -17.75 22.85
N ARG A 223 -0.30 -16.52 22.41
CA ARG A 223 -1.52 -15.88 21.87
C ARG A 223 -1.40 -15.79 20.36
N ILE A 224 -2.37 -16.33 19.63
CA ILE A 224 -2.45 -16.16 18.18
C ILE A 224 -2.94 -14.75 17.89
N ILE A 225 -2.12 -13.94 17.20
CA ILE A 225 -2.51 -12.60 16.74
C ILE A 225 -3.35 -12.69 15.47
N GLY A 226 -2.98 -13.57 14.55
CA GLY A 226 -3.71 -13.82 13.33
C GLY A 226 -2.90 -14.55 12.27
N TRP A 227 -3.50 -14.68 11.09
CA TRP A 227 -2.87 -15.29 9.94
C TRP A 227 -2.03 -14.28 9.16
N VAL A 228 -0.75 -14.61 8.89
CA VAL A 228 0.13 -13.82 8.03
C VAL A 228 -0.17 -14.16 6.59
N PHE A 229 -0.78 -13.24 5.84
CA PHE A 229 -1.19 -13.48 4.46
C PHE A 229 -0.31 -12.74 3.44
N TRP A 230 0.48 -11.76 3.88
CA TRP A 230 1.38 -11.02 3.03
C TRP A 230 2.63 -10.58 3.78
N TRP A 231 3.77 -10.53 3.08
CA TRP A 231 5.03 -9.99 3.63
C TRP A 231 5.89 -9.37 2.55
N SER A 232 6.75 -8.46 2.95
CA SER A 232 7.75 -7.81 2.09
C SER A 232 9.04 -7.62 2.86
N THR A 233 10.15 -7.94 2.21
CA THR A 233 11.49 -7.83 2.77
C THR A 233 12.30 -6.81 1.98
N LEU A 234 12.95 -5.88 2.70
CA LEU A 234 13.92 -4.95 2.12
C LEU A 234 15.33 -5.50 2.32
N ALA A 235 16.04 -5.79 1.25
CA ALA A 235 17.46 -6.08 1.33
C ALA A 235 18.21 -4.81 1.73
N LYS A 236 19.09 -4.92 2.73
CA LYS A 236 19.99 -3.84 3.15
C LYS A 236 21.40 -4.24 2.76
N TRP A 237 22.15 -3.27 2.23
CA TRP A 237 23.59 -3.42 1.97
C TRP A 237 24.35 -3.33 3.28
#